data_23b61440da7b3da2cab29723e39bea84
#
_entry.id   23b61440da7b3da2cab29723e39bea84
#
_cell.length_a   1.000
_cell.length_b   1.000
_cell.length_c   1.000
_cell.angle_alpha   90.00
_cell.angle_beta   90.00
_cell.angle_gamma   90.00
#
_symmetry.space_group_name_H-M   'P 1'
#
loop_
_entity.id
_entity.type
_entity.pdbx_description
1 polymer ?
#
loop_
_entity_poly.entity_id
_entity_poly.type
_entity_poly.pdbx_seq_one_letter_code
_entity_poly.pdbx_strand_id
1 'polypeptide(L)'
;MKTIATTDPLTGLKNRLAFETYINQCSGTLDQSAQSLAILYMDLDGFKTVNDQFGHGIGDKLLIEISRRLTAAVRSNEIIARIGGDEFLIALIAPVDMTASNVEQTAQRIIKAINQPFYCENHKIQVGCSIGSAVFPGDSTEPQTVIKYADKALYYSKSHNKNRLTSYASIGGE
;
A
#
# COMPACT_ATOMS: atom_id res chain seq x y z
N MET A 1 -25.52 -20.48 -4.94
CA MET A 1 -24.58 -19.58 -5.62
C MET A 1 -23.43 -19.24 -4.67
N LYS A 2 -22.22 -19.47 -5.07
CA LYS A 2 -21.06 -19.15 -4.23
C LYS A 2 -20.71 -17.68 -4.38
N THR A 3 -20.72 -16.94 -3.28
CA THR A 3 -20.24 -15.57 -3.25
C THR A 3 -18.72 -15.56 -3.15
N ILE A 4 -18.03 -14.91 -4.09
CA ILE A 4 -16.59 -14.76 -4.03
C ILE A 4 -16.25 -13.71 -2.99
N ALA A 5 -15.38 -14.05 -2.02
CA ALA A 5 -14.94 -13.10 -1.02
C ALA A 5 -14.14 -11.97 -1.67
N THR A 6 -14.47 -10.72 -1.34
CA THR A 6 -13.82 -9.51 -1.86
C THR A 6 -13.19 -8.66 -0.77
N THR A 7 -13.38 -9.03 0.50
CA THR A 7 -12.87 -8.26 1.63
C THR A 7 -11.99 -9.11 2.53
N ASP A 8 -11.04 -8.44 3.19
CA ASP A 8 -10.23 -9.02 4.24
C ASP A 8 -11.05 -9.08 5.53
N PRO A 9 -11.22 -10.27 6.14
CA PRO A 9 -12.11 -10.41 7.29
C PRO A 9 -11.62 -9.69 8.55
N LEU A 10 -10.32 -9.48 8.69
CA LEU A 10 -9.78 -8.79 9.88
C LEU A 10 -10.02 -7.28 9.82
N THR A 11 -9.75 -6.66 8.68
CA THR A 11 -9.71 -5.20 8.55
C THR A 11 -10.89 -4.61 7.81
N GLY A 12 -11.64 -5.43 7.06
CA GLY A 12 -12.74 -4.95 6.21
C GLY A 12 -12.28 -4.27 4.93
N LEU A 13 -10.98 -4.15 4.70
CA LEU A 13 -10.45 -3.62 3.46
C LEU A 13 -10.67 -4.63 2.32
N LYS A 14 -10.48 -4.19 1.08
CA LYS A 14 -10.48 -5.11 -0.05
C LYS A 14 -9.37 -6.15 0.12
N ASN A 15 -9.60 -7.34 -0.42
CA ASN A 15 -8.56 -8.37 -0.46
C ASN A 15 -7.78 -8.27 -1.78
N ARG A 16 -6.78 -9.14 -1.96
CA ARG A 16 -5.95 -9.15 -3.16
C ARG A 16 -6.77 -9.35 -4.43
N LEU A 17 -7.73 -10.27 -4.42
CA LEU A 17 -8.57 -10.56 -5.58
C LEU A 17 -9.35 -9.32 -6.02
N ALA A 18 -9.99 -8.63 -5.08
CA ALA A 18 -10.74 -7.40 -5.38
C ALA A 18 -9.84 -6.31 -5.92
N PHE A 19 -8.62 -6.18 -5.37
CA PHE A 19 -7.64 -5.19 -5.84
C PHE A 19 -7.21 -5.49 -7.28
N GLU A 20 -6.83 -6.72 -7.57
CA GLU A 20 -6.38 -7.13 -8.91
C GLU A 20 -7.50 -6.96 -9.94
N THR A 21 -8.74 -7.29 -9.59
CA THR A 21 -9.90 -7.06 -10.44
C THR A 21 -10.05 -5.57 -10.76
N TYR A 22 -9.93 -4.72 -9.75
CA TYR A 22 -10.03 -3.27 -9.91
C TYR A 22 -8.94 -2.73 -10.85
N ILE A 23 -7.68 -3.09 -10.64
CA ILE A 23 -6.60 -2.55 -11.48
C ILE A 23 -6.68 -3.05 -12.91
N ASN A 24 -7.16 -4.28 -13.14
CA ASN A 24 -7.37 -4.78 -14.49
C ASN A 24 -8.48 -4.00 -15.22
N GLN A 25 -9.56 -3.67 -14.51
CA GLN A 25 -10.62 -2.84 -15.08
C GLN A 25 -10.13 -1.43 -15.37
N CYS A 26 -9.43 -0.81 -14.44
CA CYS A 26 -8.90 0.55 -14.61
C CYS A 26 -7.91 0.63 -15.76
N SER A 27 -6.98 -0.32 -15.87
CA SER A 27 -5.99 -0.33 -16.94
C SER A 27 -6.62 -0.50 -18.32
N GLY A 28 -7.75 -1.22 -18.40
CA GLY A 28 -8.48 -1.43 -19.64
C GLY A 28 -9.33 -0.23 -20.08
N THR A 29 -9.67 0.68 -19.15
CA THR A 29 -10.56 1.82 -19.43
C THR A 29 -9.87 3.17 -19.32
N LEU A 30 -8.65 3.21 -18.79
CA LEU A 30 -7.88 4.44 -18.58
C LEU A 30 -7.49 5.08 -19.91
N ASP A 31 -7.60 6.41 -19.98
CA ASP A 31 -7.01 7.16 -21.09
C ASP A 31 -5.51 7.31 -20.85
N GLN A 32 -4.73 6.39 -21.41
CA GLN A 32 -3.28 6.30 -21.18
C GLN A 32 -2.51 7.51 -21.69
N SER A 33 -3.10 8.32 -22.56
CA SER A 33 -2.48 9.55 -23.05
C SER A 33 -2.57 10.68 -22.02
N ALA A 34 -3.52 10.61 -21.10
CA ALA A 34 -3.83 11.67 -20.15
C ALA A 34 -3.65 11.27 -18.69
N GLN A 35 -3.78 9.98 -18.38
CA GLN A 35 -3.82 9.47 -17.00
C GLN A 35 -2.88 8.30 -16.78
N SER A 36 -2.45 8.14 -15.53
CA SER A 36 -1.68 6.98 -15.08
C SER A 36 -2.34 6.35 -13.86
N LEU A 37 -2.12 5.06 -13.70
CA LEU A 37 -2.50 4.31 -12.52
C LEU A 37 -1.22 4.01 -11.73
N ALA A 38 -1.12 4.55 -10.53
CA ALA A 38 0.00 4.26 -9.64
C ALA A 38 -0.39 3.21 -8.61
N ILE A 39 0.52 2.29 -8.35
CA ILE A 39 0.37 1.25 -7.34
C ILE A 39 1.44 1.44 -6.29
N LEU A 40 1.02 1.51 -5.02
CA LEU A 40 1.91 1.58 -3.87
C LEU A 40 1.80 0.25 -3.11
N TYR A 41 2.94 -0.39 -2.92
CA TYR A 41 3.05 -1.62 -2.14
C TYR A 41 3.67 -1.26 -0.79
N MET A 42 2.96 -1.54 0.29
CA MET A 42 3.34 -1.12 1.63
C MET A 42 3.50 -2.31 2.56
N ASP A 43 4.50 -2.24 3.43
CA ASP A 43 4.74 -3.22 4.48
C ASP A 43 5.10 -2.48 5.77
N LEU A 44 4.60 -2.96 6.90
CA LEU A 44 4.90 -2.35 8.20
C LEU A 44 6.33 -2.69 8.64
N ASP A 45 7.03 -1.70 9.16
CA ASP A 45 8.34 -1.89 9.78
C ASP A 45 8.15 -2.17 11.26
N GLY A 46 8.62 -3.34 11.71
CA GLY A 46 8.56 -3.73 13.12
C GLY A 46 7.32 -4.49 13.54
N PHE A 47 6.46 -4.92 12.62
CA PHE A 47 5.24 -5.65 12.96
C PHE A 47 5.54 -6.99 13.64
N LYS A 48 6.53 -7.72 13.15
CA LYS A 48 6.93 -9.00 13.76
C LYS A 48 7.34 -8.80 15.22
N THR A 49 8.10 -7.74 15.48
CA THR A 49 8.50 -7.39 16.86
C THR A 49 7.30 -7.14 17.75
N VAL A 50 6.27 -6.47 17.24
CA VAL A 50 5.03 -6.24 17.99
C VAL A 50 4.35 -7.56 18.34
N ASN A 51 4.21 -8.49 17.39
CA ASN A 51 3.65 -9.81 17.65
C ASN A 51 4.49 -10.60 18.65
N ASP A 52 5.81 -10.58 18.50
CA ASP A 52 6.71 -11.32 19.40
C ASP A 52 6.67 -10.75 20.83
N GLN A 53 6.54 -9.43 20.98
CA GLN A 53 6.57 -8.76 22.26
C GLN A 53 5.20 -8.72 22.97
N PHE A 54 4.12 -8.50 22.20
CA PHE A 54 2.78 -8.25 22.76
C PHE A 54 1.75 -9.31 22.39
N GLY A 55 2.08 -10.24 21.50
CA GLY A 55 1.19 -11.29 21.04
C GLY A 55 0.34 -10.92 19.83
N HIS A 56 -0.21 -11.94 19.18
CA HIS A 56 -0.97 -11.78 17.93
C HIS A 56 -2.28 -11.00 18.14
N GLY A 57 -2.88 -11.05 19.33
CA GLY A 57 -4.08 -10.27 19.62
C GLY A 57 -3.84 -8.77 19.51
N ILE A 58 -2.73 -8.29 20.05
CA ILE A 58 -2.31 -6.89 19.92
C ILE A 58 -1.93 -6.58 18.46
N GLY A 59 -1.23 -7.51 17.80
CA GLY A 59 -0.90 -7.37 16.38
C GLY A 59 -2.14 -7.20 15.51
N ASP A 60 -3.21 -7.97 15.77
CA ASP A 60 -4.47 -7.84 15.05
C ASP A 60 -5.12 -6.47 15.28
N LYS A 61 -5.12 -5.99 16.53
CA LYS A 61 -5.63 -4.65 16.86
C LYS A 61 -4.82 -3.56 16.17
N LEU A 62 -3.51 -3.73 16.08
CA LEU A 62 -2.65 -2.82 15.34
C LEU A 62 -3.01 -2.80 13.85
N LEU A 63 -3.21 -3.96 13.23
CA LEU A 63 -3.60 -4.04 11.81
C LEU A 63 -4.94 -3.34 11.55
N ILE A 64 -5.90 -3.46 12.45
CA ILE A 64 -7.19 -2.77 12.36
C ILE A 64 -6.97 -1.26 12.45
N GLU A 65 -6.15 -0.79 13.38
CA GLU A 65 -5.83 0.64 13.52
C GLU A 65 -5.08 1.17 12.29
N ILE A 66 -4.11 0.42 11.77
CA ILE A 66 -3.39 0.78 10.53
C ILE A 66 -4.37 0.95 9.37
N SER A 67 -5.32 0.02 9.24
CA SER A 67 -6.33 0.08 8.19
C SER A 67 -7.20 1.31 8.30
N ARG A 68 -7.57 1.71 9.53
CA ARG A 68 -8.30 2.94 9.79
C ARG A 68 -7.49 4.18 9.39
N ARG A 69 -6.22 4.21 9.74
CA ARG A 69 -5.30 5.31 9.38
C ARG A 69 -5.09 5.42 7.88
N LEU A 70 -4.93 4.29 7.19
CA LEU A 70 -4.79 4.27 5.74
C LEU A 70 -6.05 4.84 5.07
N THR A 71 -7.22 4.41 5.52
CA THR A 71 -8.49 4.90 4.97
C THR A 71 -8.65 6.40 5.16
N ALA A 72 -8.19 6.95 6.29
CA ALA A 72 -8.21 8.39 6.53
C ALA A 72 -7.16 9.16 5.74
N ALA A 73 -6.03 8.53 5.41
CA ALA A 73 -4.91 9.18 4.72
C ALA A 73 -5.08 9.24 3.20
N VAL A 74 -5.88 8.33 2.63
CA VAL A 74 -6.10 8.28 1.18
C VAL A 74 -7.40 9.00 0.81
N ARG A 75 -7.52 9.37 -0.47
CA ARG A 75 -8.74 10.02 -0.98
C ARG A 75 -9.80 8.98 -1.29
N SER A 76 -11.08 9.41 -1.37
CA SER A 76 -12.21 8.50 -1.57
C SER A 76 -12.18 7.72 -2.88
N ASN A 77 -11.46 8.23 -3.91
CA ASN A 77 -11.30 7.56 -5.20
C ASN A 77 -10.07 6.65 -5.27
N GLU A 78 -9.31 6.56 -4.17
CA GLU A 78 -8.16 5.67 -4.07
C GLU A 78 -8.60 4.37 -3.42
N ILE A 79 -8.00 3.25 -3.80
CA ILE A 79 -8.36 1.92 -3.31
C ILE A 79 -7.25 1.36 -2.45
N ILE A 80 -7.64 0.76 -1.33
CA ILE A 80 -6.74 0.12 -0.40
C ILE A 80 -7.13 -1.35 -0.26
N ALA A 81 -6.14 -2.23 -0.30
CA ALA A 81 -6.32 -3.64 0.00
C ALA A 81 -5.30 -4.13 1.01
N ARG A 82 -5.71 -5.06 1.85
CA ARG A 82 -4.78 -5.85 2.64
C ARG A 82 -4.60 -7.20 1.94
N ILE A 83 -3.37 -7.58 1.66
CA ILE A 83 -3.08 -8.79 0.89
C ILE A 83 -2.57 -9.95 1.73
N GLY A 84 -2.35 -9.72 3.00
CA GLY A 84 -1.95 -10.75 3.98
C GLY A 84 -0.94 -10.19 4.96
N GLY A 85 -0.87 -10.77 6.16
CA GLY A 85 0.08 -10.31 7.18
C GLY A 85 -0.01 -8.80 7.39
N ASP A 86 1.11 -8.13 7.22
CA ASP A 86 1.27 -6.67 7.35
C ASP A 86 1.49 -5.97 6.01
N GLU A 87 1.05 -6.59 4.91
CA GLU A 87 1.22 -6.06 3.55
C GLU A 87 -0.08 -5.46 3.02
N PHE A 88 0.04 -4.28 2.39
CA PHE A 88 -1.08 -3.51 1.84
C PHE A 88 -0.76 -3.03 0.44
N LEU A 89 -1.78 -2.91 -0.39
CA LEU A 89 -1.68 -2.30 -1.72
C LEU A 89 -2.62 -1.10 -1.79
N ILE A 90 -2.14 -0.01 -2.40
CA ILE A 90 -2.93 1.19 -2.64
C ILE A 90 -2.85 1.50 -4.13
N ALA A 91 -3.98 1.84 -4.75
CA ALA A 91 -4.04 2.27 -6.14
C ALA A 91 -4.61 3.67 -6.23
N LEU A 92 -3.98 4.52 -7.05
CA LEU A 92 -4.48 5.86 -7.33
C LEU A 92 -4.36 6.17 -8.83
N ILE A 93 -5.31 6.95 -9.34
CA ILE A 93 -5.30 7.45 -10.71
C ILE A 93 -5.03 8.94 -10.67
N ALA A 94 -4.12 9.40 -11.51
CA ALA A 94 -3.73 10.81 -11.60
C ALA A 94 -3.41 11.20 -13.04
N PRO A 95 -3.50 12.50 -13.38
CA PRO A 95 -2.95 12.97 -14.64
C PRO A 95 -1.48 12.59 -14.78
N VAL A 96 -1.05 12.26 -15.99
CA VAL A 96 0.30 11.75 -16.27
C VAL A 96 1.40 12.65 -15.67
N ASP A 97 1.26 13.95 -15.83
CA ASP A 97 2.25 14.94 -15.36
C ASP A 97 2.20 15.18 -13.84
N MET A 98 1.16 14.68 -13.15
CA MET A 98 0.98 14.86 -11.71
C MET A 98 1.15 13.57 -10.91
N THR A 99 1.36 12.44 -11.58
CA THR A 99 1.38 11.13 -10.92
C THR A 99 2.49 11.02 -9.88
N ALA A 100 3.72 11.39 -10.24
CA ALA A 100 4.85 11.33 -9.31
C ALA A 100 4.62 12.19 -8.06
N SER A 101 4.10 13.39 -8.24
CA SER A 101 3.79 14.30 -7.13
C SER A 101 2.68 13.75 -6.24
N ASN A 102 1.62 13.21 -6.84
CA ASN A 102 0.50 12.64 -6.08
C ASN A 102 0.92 11.39 -5.29
N VAL A 103 1.75 10.55 -5.87
CA VAL A 103 2.33 9.37 -5.20
C VAL A 103 3.15 9.80 -3.98
N GLU A 104 4.04 10.79 -4.17
CA GLU A 104 4.88 11.31 -3.09
C GLU A 104 4.04 11.87 -1.95
N GLN A 105 3.05 12.70 -2.27
CA GLN A 105 2.17 13.29 -1.25
C GLN A 105 1.36 12.24 -0.51
N THR A 106 0.80 11.27 -1.22
CA THR A 106 0.04 10.18 -0.60
C THR A 106 0.93 9.35 0.31
N ALA A 107 2.12 8.98 -0.15
CA ALA A 107 3.07 8.20 0.64
C ALA A 107 3.49 8.95 1.91
N GLN A 108 3.76 10.26 1.82
CA GLN A 108 4.14 11.05 2.99
C GLN A 108 3.01 11.14 4.01
N ARG A 109 1.75 11.29 3.56
CA ARG A 109 0.60 11.26 4.48
C ARG A 109 0.48 9.92 5.18
N ILE A 110 0.65 8.83 4.44
CA ILE A 110 0.60 7.47 4.99
C ILE A 110 1.70 7.27 6.03
N ILE A 111 2.94 7.57 5.68
CA ILE A 111 4.09 7.38 6.57
C ILE A 111 3.89 8.18 7.86
N LYS A 112 3.47 9.45 7.75
CA LYS A 112 3.21 10.30 8.91
C LYS A 112 2.11 9.73 9.80
N ALA A 113 1.03 9.24 9.21
CA ALA A 113 -0.08 8.64 9.97
C ALA A 113 0.33 7.36 10.68
N ILE A 114 1.07 6.48 10.00
CA ILE A 114 1.51 5.19 10.54
C ILE A 114 2.53 5.39 11.66
N ASN A 115 3.38 6.41 11.55
CA ASN A 115 4.40 6.70 12.57
C ASN A 115 3.82 7.21 13.89
N GLN A 116 2.54 7.62 13.94
CA GLN A 116 1.93 8.03 15.19
C GLN A 116 1.82 6.86 16.16
N PRO A 117 2.06 7.07 17.48
CA PRO A 117 1.93 6.00 18.45
C PRO A 117 0.51 5.41 18.47
N PHE A 118 0.45 4.12 18.72
CA PHE A 118 -0.81 3.40 18.99
C PHE A 118 -0.82 2.95 20.45
N TYR A 119 -1.83 3.38 21.18
CA TYR A 119 -1.99 3.01 22.59
C TYR A 119 -3.04 1.91 22.69
N CYS A 120 -2.64 0.75 23.21
CA CYS A 120 -3.50 -0.41 23.33
C CYS A 120 -3.12 -1.19 24.59
N GLU A 121 -4.11 -1.46 25.45
CA GLU A 121 -3.95 -2.27 26.68
C GLU A 121 -2.76 -1.82 27.53
N ASN A 122 -2.63 -0.50 27.74
CA ASN A 122 -1.56 0.15 28.50
C ASN A 122 -0.17 0.05 27.85
N HIS A 123 -0.09 -0.36 26.59
CA HIS A 123 1.16 -0.38 25.84
C HIS A 123 1.17 0.76 24.83
N LYS A 124 2.33 1.38 24.70
CA LYS A 124 2.62 2.33 23.61
C LYS A 124 3.32 1.56 22.53
N ILE A 125 2.70 1.47 21.36
CA ILE A 125 3.22 0.72 20.21
C ILE A 125 3.52 1.73 19.10
N GLN A 126 4.70 1.60 18.50
CA GLN A 126 5.10 2.46 17.41
C GLN A 126 5.73 1.62 16.31
N VAL A 127 5.24 1.80 15.08
CA VAL A 127 5.76 1.15 13.89
C VAL A 127 5.96 2.19 12.81
N GLY A 128 6.74 1.85 11.81
CA GLY A 128 6.87 2.62 10.58
C GLY A 128 6.29 1.84 9.42
N CYS A 129 6.45 2.38 8.22
CA CYS A 129 6.10 1.64 7.02
C CYS A 129 7.05 1.97 5.88
N SER A 130 7.38 0.95 5.11
CA SER A 130 8.15 1.07 3.89
C SER A 130 7.21 0.93 2.72
N ILE A 131 7.40 1.73 1.68
CA ILE A 131 6.52 1.79 0.51
C ILE A 131 7.37 1.71 -0.75
N GLY A 132 6.91 0.92 -1.71
CA GLY A 132 7.42 0.93 -3.07
C GLY A 132 6.30 1.32 -4.02
N SER A 133 6.60 2.07 -5.06
CA SER A 133 5.61 2.48 -6.06
C SER A 133 6.06 2.17 -7.48
N ALA A 134 5.07 1.91 -8.33
CA ALA A 134 5.27 1.76 -9.76
C ALA A 134 4.02 2.26 -10.48
N VAL A 135 4.14 2.56 -11.77
CA VAL A 135 3.13 3.27 -12.53
C VAL A 135 2.78 2.53 -13.81
N PHE A 136 1.48 2.42 -14.08
CA PHE A 136 0.93 1.95 -15.36
C PHE A 136 0.49 3.18 -16.18
N PRO A 137 0.76 3.27 -17.49
CA PRO A 137 1.58 2.36 -18.29
C PRO A 137 3.07 2.71 -18.33
N GLY A 138 3.49 3.75 -17.59
CA GLY A 138 4.84 4.29 -17.66
C GLY A 138 5.95 3.28 -17.36
N ASP A 139 5.80 2.50 -16.29
CA ASP A 139 6.79 1.49 -15.92
C ASP A 139 6.54 0.15 -16.62
N SER A 140 5.29 -0.21 -16.87
CA SER A 140 4.90 -1.39 -17.64
C SER A 140 3.47 -1.25 -18.12
N THR A 141 3.19 -1.84 -19.29
CA THR A 141 1.84 -1.94 -19.84
C THR A 141 1.07 -3.16 -19.34
N GLU A 142 1.70 -3.96 -18.49
CA GLU A 142 1.09 -5.13 -17.85
C GLU A 142 0.80 -4.80 -16.38
N PRO A 143 -0.49 -4.68 -15.95
CA PRO A 143 -0.80 -4.30 -14.57
C PRO A 143 -0.17 -5.23 -13.51
N GLN A 144 -0.12 -6.54 -13.77
CA GLN A 144 0.50 -7.47 -12.84
C GLN A 144 2.00 -7.23 -12.70
N THR A 145 2.66 -6.81 -13.77
CA THR A 145 4.08 -6.45 -13.74
C THR A 145 4.30 -5.17 -12.95
N VAL A 146 3.37 -4.23 -13.01
CA VAL A 146 3.45 -2.99 -12.21
C VAL A 146 3.42 -3.32 -10.72
N ILE A 147 2.59 -4.27 -10.28
CA ILE A 147 2.59 -4.75 -8.90
C ILE A 147 3.96 -5.32 -8.51
N LYS A 148 4.55 -6.14 -9.38
CA LYS A 148 5.88 -6.72 -9.14
C LYS A 148 6.95 -5.65 -9.03
N TYR A 149 6.87 -4.60 -9.84
CA TYR A 149 7.81 -3.49 -9.81
C TYR A 149 7.65 -2.66 -8.53
N ALA A 150 6.43 -2.46 -8.07
CA ALA A 150 6.18 -1.81 -6.78
C ALA A 150 6.77 -2.64 -5.63
N ASP A 151 6.68 -3.97 -5.70
CA ASP A 151 7.27 -4.87 -4.71
C ASP A 151 8.82 -4.78 -4.71
N LYS A 152 9.44 -4.71 -5.88
CA LYS A 152 10.90 -4.49 -5.97
C LYS A 152 11.31 -3.17 -5.33
N ALA A 153 10.55 -2.11 -5.59
CA ALA A 153 10.81 -0.81 -4.99
C ALA A 153 10.61 -0.84 -3.47
N LEU A 154 9.61 -1.59 -2.98
CA LEU A 154 9.41 -1.82 -1.55
C LEU A 154 10.62 -2.51 -0.93
N TYR A 155 11.14 -3.54 -1.56
CA TYR A 155 12.34 -4.23 -1.10
C TYR A 155 13.53 -3.26 -0.97
N TYR A 156 13.67 -2.34 -1.93
CA TYR A 156 14.69 -1.31 -1.89
C TYR A 156 14.51 -0.40 -0.67
N SER A 157 13.27 0.05 -0.37
CA SER A 157 12.98 0.82 0.85
C SER A 157 13.36 0.04 2.10
N LYS A 158 13.01 -1.24 2.17
CA LYS A 158 13.34 -2.13 3.30
C LYS A 158 14.84 -2.26 3.51
N SER A 159 15.62 -2.26 2.43
CA SER A 159 17.08 -2.41 2.45
C SER A 159 17.81 -1.09 2.67
N HIS A 160 17.13 0.05 2.56
CA HIS A 160 17.72 1.39 2.61
C HIS A 160 16.99 2.27 3.62
N ASN A 161 17.22 1.99 4.91
CA ASN A 161 16.76 2.75 6.07
C ASN A 161 15.28 2.59 6.43
N LYS A 162 14.46 1.84 5.68
CA LYS A 162 13.05 1.64 5.98
C LYS A 162 12.26 2.97 6.11
N ASN A 163 10.98 2.91 6.45
CA ASN A 163 10.13 4.07 6.75
C ASN A 163 10.22 5.15 5.67
N ARG A 164 10.12 4.73 4.42
CA ARG A 164 10.30 5.60 3.25
C ARG A 164 9.58 5.07 2.02
N LEU A 165 9.39 5.97 1.05
CA LEU A 165 8.94 5.62 -0.30
C LEU A 165 10.14 5.46 -1.23
N THR A 166 10.11 4.42 -2.06
CA THR A 166 10.97 4.29 -3.24
C THR A 166 10.08 4.10 -4.46
N SER A 167 10.28 4.90 -5.51
CA SER A 167 9.63 4.66 -6.80
C SER A 167 10.48 3.71 -7.65
N TYR A 168 9.81 2.85 -8.40
CA TYR A 168 10.51 1.90 -9.29
C TYR A 168 11.39 2.64 -10.31
N ALA A 169 10.88 3.75 -10.86
CA ALA A 169 11.63 4.54 -11.83
C ALA A 169 12.96 5.08 -11.27
N SER A 170 13.03 5.33 -9.96
CA SER A 170 14.25 5.85 -9.32
C SER A 170 15.36 4.81 -9.17
N ILE A 171 15.02 3.52 -9.18
CA ILE A 171 16.00 2.44 -9.08
C ILE A 171 16.45 1.90 -10.44
N GLY A 172 15.86 2.42 -11.52
CA GLY A 172 16.40 2.36 -12.87
C GLY A 172 16.71 0.97 -13.44
N GLY A 173 15.86 -0.03 -13.19
CA GLY A 173 16.05 -1.37 -13.75
C GLY A 173 17.20 -2.16 -13.13
N GLU A 174 17.64 -1.80 -11.95
CA GLU A 174 18.58 -2.60 -11.14
C GLU A 174 17.99 -3.95 -10.73
#